data_c618add1b35378392c1c00eb4309594e
#
_entry.id   c618add1b35378392c1c00eb4309594e
#
_cell.length_a   1.000
_cell.length_b   1.000
_cell.length_c   1.000
_cell.angle_alpha   90.00
_cell.angle_beta   90.00
_cell.angle_gamma   90.00
#
_symmetry.space_group_name_H-M   'P 1'
#
loop_
_entity.id
_entity.type
_entity.pdbx_description
1 polymer ?
#
loop_
_entity_poly.entity_id
_entity_poly.type
_entity_poly.pdbx_seq_one_letter_code
_entity_poly.pdbx_strand_id
1 'polypeptide(L)'
;MNLSTKILIGLGLGIIAGLELGAEGVDFAKTWIGPFGTIFMNMIKMIIVPLVFSSLVIGVCSLGDIKKIGRIGGKTMAYYLGTTAFAIVLGIFLGTVLEPGAGVNMPGEGVKAAAKAAPPIMQVIIDIFPTNAMEAMLKANMLQIIVFSLFMGIGITAVGDRAKALYNVFDGLAEVSYKIVGFIMNVAPIGVFGLITPVVAANGPACLLYTSPSPRDRQKYRM
;
A
#
# COMPACT_ATOMS: atom_id res chain seq x y z
N MET A 1 21.99 13.41 7.75
CA MET A 1 20.80 12.84 8.40
C MET A 1 20.24 11.74 7.49
N ASN A 2 19.99 10.56 8.05
CA ASN A 2 19.42 9.46 7.31
C ASN A 2 17.96 9.77 6.90
N LEU A 3 17.50 9.22 5.78
CA LEU A 3 16.14 9.41 5.26
C LEU A 3 15.08 9.08 6.33
N SER A 4 15.25 7.96 7.03
CA SER A 4 14.35 7.53 8.11
C SER A 4 14.21 8.59 9.20
N THR A 5 15.31 9.24 9.60
CA THR A 5 15.29 10.31 10.60
C THR A 5 14.50 11.53 10.11
N LYS A 6 14.64 11.91 8.83
CA LYS A 6 13.87 13.01 8.24
C LYS A 6 12.37 12.70 8.22
N ILE A 7 11.99 11.46 7.89
CA ILE A 7 10.59 11.01 7.90
C ILE A 7 10.01 11.04 9.32
N LEU A 8 10.77 10.56 10.32
CA LEU A 8 10.35 10.61 11.72
C LEU A 8 10.18 12.05 12.23
N ILE A 9 11.06 12.96 11.82
CA ILE A 9 10.91 14.39 12.13
C ILE A 9 9.65 14.96 11.48
N GLY A 10 9.41 14.67 10.18
CA GLY A 10 8.19 15.07 9.48
C GLY A 10 6.91 14.54 10.15
N LEU A 11 6.94 13.29 10.61
CA LEU A 11 5.85 12.66 11.38
C LEU A 11 5.64 13.40 12.71
N GLY A 12 6.70 13.62 13.49
CA GLY A 12 6.62 14.31 14.79
C GLY A 12 6.10 15.74 14.66
N LEU A 13 6.61 16.49 13.69
CA LEU A 13 6.12 17.85 13.39
C LEU A 13 4.65 17.84 12.94
N GLY A 14 4.23 16.86 12.15
CA GLY A 14 2.85 16.70 11.71
C GLY A 14 1.90 16.43 12.87
N ILE A 15 2.33 15.62 13.84
CA ILE A 15 1.57 15.35 15.07
C ILE A 15 1.43 16.64 15.89
N ILE A 16 2.52 17.34 16.16
CA ILE A 16 2.52 18.58 16.95
C ILE A 16 1.61 19.63 16.27
N ALA A 17 1.81 19.88 14.97
CA ALA A 17 0.99 20.82 14.22
C ALA A 17 -0.50 20.43 14.20
N GLY A 18 -0.82 19.14 14.08
CA GLY A 18 -2.20 18.66 14.14
C GLY A 18 -2.85 18.86 15.51
N LEU A 19 -2.09 18.71 16.61
CA LEU A 19 -2.55 18.95 17.98
C LEU A 19 -2.81 20.43 18.25
N GLU A 20 -1.91 21.31 17.78
CA GLU A 20 -2.06 22.77 17.95
C GLU A 20 -3.26 23.31 17.15
N LEU A 21 -3.47 22.82 15.93
CA LEU A 21 -4.61 23.21 15.09
C LEU A 21 -5.95 22.76 15.71
N GLY A 22 -5.98 21.59 16.34
CA GLY A 22 -7.19 21.04 16.96
C GLY A 22 -8.39 20.94 16.01
N ALA A 23 -9.58 20.78 16.58
CA ALA A 23 -10.82 20.62 15.79
C ALA A 23 -11.19 21.87 14.97
N GLU A 24 -10.82 23.06 15.41
CA GLU A 24 -11.11 24.33 14.71
C GLU A 24 -10.22 24.51 13.46
N GLY A 25 -9.01 23.95 13.47
CA GLY A 25 -8.06 24.05 12.37
C GLY A 25 -8.13 22.92 11.34
N VAL A 26 -9.09 21.99 11.45
CA VAL A 26 -9.23 20.83 10.54
C VAL A 26 -9.39 21.27 9.10
N ASP A 27 -10.22 22.25 8.82
CA ASP A 27 -10.49 22.73 7.45
C ASP A 27 -9.24 23.40 6.86
N PHE A 28 -8.51 24.17 7.66
CA PHE A 28 -7.22 24.73 7.25
C PHE A 28 -6.22 23.62 6.94
N ALA A 29 -6.09 22.64 7.83
CA ALA A 29 -5.17 21.51 7.65
C ALA A 29 -5.51 20.71 6.39
N LYS A 30 -6.78 20.43 6.12
CA LYS A 30 -7.22 19.71 4.92
C LYS A 30 -6.99 20.49 3.64
N THR A 31 -7.25 21.81 3.66
CA THR A 31 -7.18 22.65 2.46
C THR A 31 -5.77 23.03 2.07
N TRP A 32 -4.90 23.34 3.05
CA TRP A 32 -3.58 23.88 2.80
C TRP A 32 -2.43 22.89 3.03
N ILE A 33 -2.55 22.01 4.01
CA ILE A 33 -1.50 21.04 4.37
C ILE A 33 -1.74 19.70 3.69
N GLY A 34 -2.98 19.21 3.66
CA GLY A 34 -3.38 17.94 3.06
C GLY A 34 -2.95 17.74 1.61
N PRO A 35 -2.98 18.76 0.75
CA PRO A 35 -2.52 18.63 -0.65
C PRO A 35 -1.08 18.15 -0.80
N PHE A 36 -0.16 18.51 0.09
CA PHE A 36 1.22 18.00 0.06
C PHE A 36 1.28 16.48 0.28
N GLY A 37 0.46 15.98 1.18
CA GLY A 37 0.30 14.54 1.39
C GLY A 37 -0.34 13.84 0.20
N THR A 38 -1.35 14.45 -0.40
CA THR A 38 -2.04 13.93 -1.59
C THR A 38 -1.10 13.87 -2.79
N ILE A 39 -0.29 14.91 -3.02
CA ILE A 39 0.72 14.95 -4.09
C ILE A 39 1.73 13.82 -3.87
N PHE A 40 2.23 13.63 -2.66
CA PHE A 40 3.16 12.55 -2.33
C PHE A 40 2.55 11.17 -2.62
N MET A 41 1.31 10.93 -2.22
CA MET A 41 0.60 9.67 -2.51
C MET A 41 0.38 9.46 -4.01
N ASN A 42 0.10 10.53 -4.76
CA ASN A 42 -0.06 10.46 -6.21
C ASN A 42 1.27 10.13 -6.90
N MET A 43 2.39 10.71 -6.44
CA MET A 43 3.72 10.38 -6.95
C MET A 43 4.06 8.90 -6.72
N ILE A 44 3.75 8.35 -5.53
CA ILE A 44 3.92 6.92 -5.26
C ILE A 44 3.06 6.08 -6.22
N LYS A 45 1.76 6.39 -6.32
CA LYS A 45 0.83 5.64 -7.18
C LYS A 45 1.25 5.67 -8.65
N MET A 46 1.76 6.78 -9.13
CA MET A 46 2.22 6.97 -10.52
C MET A 46 3.32 5.97 -10.90
N ILE A 47 4.25 5.68 -9.99
CA ILE A 47 5.41 4.85 -10.32
C ILE A 47 5.17 3.35 -10.07
N ILE A 48 4.13 2.97 -9.33
CA ILE A 48 3.89 1.58 -8.94
C ILE A 48 3.75 0.67 -10.16
N VAL A 49 2.92 1.04 -11.13
CA VAL A 49 2.65 0.20 -12.31
C VAL A 49 3.90 -0.03 -13.17
N PRO A 50 4.63 1.00 -13.63
CA PRO A 50 5.83 0.79 -14.44
C PRO A 50 6.93 0.06 -13.66
N LEU A 51 7.09 0.35 -12.37
CA LEU A 51 8.08 -0.32 -11.52
C LEU A 51 7.78 -1.82 -11.37
N VAL A 52 6.56 -2.16 -10.95
CA VAL A 52 6.17 -3.56 -10.71
C VAL A 52 6.22 -4.35 -12.00
N PHE A 53 5.70 -3.80 -13.10
CA PHE A 53 5.72 -4.46 -14.38
C PHE A 53 7.14 -4.76 -14.87
N SER A 54 7.99 -3.74 -14.97
CA SER A 54 9.34 -3.91 -15.49
C SER A 54 10.22 -4.79 -14.59
N SER A 55 10.16 -4.61 -13.27
CA SER A 55 10.96 -5.39 -12.34
C SER A 55 10.57 -6.87 -12.32
N LEU A 56 9.28 -7.18 -12.45
CA LEU A 56 8.83 -8.57 -12.54
C LEU A 56 9.24 -9.23 -13.86
N VAL A 57 9.11 -8.52 -14.99
CA VAL A 57 9.57 -9.03 -16.29
C VAL A 57 11.05 -9.39 -16.23
N ILE A 58 11.89 -8.46 -15.73
CA ILE A 58 13.33 -8.70 -15.59
C ILE A 58 13.62 -9.83 -14.59
N GLY A 59 12.91 -9.85 -13.46
CA GLY A 59 13.04 -10.91 -12.46
C GLY A 59 12.79 -12.31 -13.04
N VAL A 60 11.76 -12.45 -13.89
CA VAL A 60 11.46 -13.71 -14.57
C VAL A 60 12.54 -14.07 -15.60
N CYS A 61 12.98 -13.10 -16.41
CA CYS A 61 14.04 -13.31 -17.40
C CYS A 61 15.36 -13.74 -16.76
N SER A 62 15.70 -13.20 -15.58
CA SER A 62 16.95 -13.50 -14.90
C SER A 62 17.06 -14.96 -14.39
N LEU A 63 15.93 -15.67 -14.25
CA LEU A 63 15.90 -17.08 -13.86
C LEU A 63 16.34 -18.03 -15.00
N GLY A 64 16.26 -17.61 -16.24
CA GLY A 64 16.80 -18.28 -17.43
C GLY A 64 16.23 -19.66 -17.77
N ASP A 65 15.42 -20.27 -16.89
CA ASP A 65 14.84 -21.61 -17.04
C ASP A 65 13.41 -21.66 -16.52
N ILE A 66 12.48 -21.94 -17.40
CA ILE A 66 11.02 -22.02 -17.12
C ILE A 66 10.71 -23.05 -16.01
N LYS A 67 11.46 -24.18 -15.96
CA LYS A 67 11.27 -25.19 -14.91
C LYS A 67 11.68 -24.67 -13.54
N LYS A 68 12.72 -23.84 -13.48
CA LYS A 68 13.14 -23.16 -12.24
C LYS A 68 12.12 -22.18 -11.77
N ILE A 69 11.51 -21.41 -12.71
CA ILE A 69 10.42 -20.45 -12.42
C ILE A 69 9.26 -21.16 -11.71
N GLY A 70 8.77 -22.29 -12.27
CA GLY A 70 7.67 -23.04 -11.67
C GLY A 70 7.97 -23.56 -10.28
N ARG A 71 9.19 -24.11 -10.06
CA ARG A 71 9.61 -24.67 -8.77
C ARG A 71 9.83 -23.57 -7.70
N ILE A 72 10.45 -22.47 -8.08
CA ILE A 72 10.69 -21.33 -7.17
C ILE A 72 9.36 -20.65 -6.87
N GLY A 73 8.53 -20.40 -7.91
CA GLY A 73 7.22 -19.78 -7.75
C GLY A 73 6.30 -20.59 -6.83
N GLY A 74 6.25 -21.92 -6.99
CA GLY A 74 5.46 -22.80 -6.13
C GLY A 74 5.92 -22.77 -4.66
N LYS A 75 7.24 -22.79 -4.39
CA LYS A 75 7.77 -22.67 -3.02
C LYS A 75 7.49 -21.29 -2.41
N THR A 76 7.67 -20.23 -3.18
CA THR A 76 7.39 -18.86 -2.75
C THR A 76 5.92 -18.66 -2.44
N MET A 77 5.02 -19.22 -3.29
CA MET A 77 3.57 -19.15 -3.06
C MET A 77 3.17 -19.90 -1.79
N ALA A 78 3.68 -21.11 -1.57
CA ALA A 78 3.41 -21.87 -0.36
C ALA A 78 3.89 -21.13 0.90
N TYR A 79 5.10 -20.56 0.86
CA TYR A 79 5.64 -19.77 1.95
C TYR A 79 4.79 -18.51 2.21
N TYR A 80 4.42 -17.80 1.15
CA TYR A 80 3.61 -16.58 1.24
C TYR A 80 2.21 -16.86 1.83
N LEU A 81 1.55 -17.92 1.34
CA LEU A 81 0.24 -18.32 1.89
C LEU A 81 0.35 -18.72 3.37
N GLY A 82 1.39 -19.44 3.75
CA GLY A 82 1.62 -19.84 5.15
C GLY A 82 1.84 -18.63 6.06
N THR A 83 2.72 -17.71 5.67
CA THR A 83 2.98 -16.49 6.46
C THR A 83 1.77 -15.57 6.52
N THR A 84 1.02 -15.45 5.42
CA THR A 84 -0.22 -14.63 5.39
C THR A 84 -1.29 -15.24 6.29
N ALA A 85 -1.51 -16.56 6.24
CA ALA A 85 -2.45 -17.23 7.12
C ALA A 85 -2.09 -17.03 8.59
N PHE A 86 -0.79 -17.18 8.93
CA PHE A 86 -0.31 -16.93 10.28
C PHE A 86 -0.54 -15.47 10.72
N ALA A 87 -0.23 -14.50 9.85
CA ALA A 87 -0.43 -13.08 10.13
C ALA A 87 -1.92 -12.74 10.34
N ILE A 88 -2.82 -13.32 9.53
CA ILE A 88 -4.27 -13.14 9.68
C ILE A 88 -4.76 -13.69 11.02
N VAL A 89 -4.36 -14.91 11.37
CA VAL A 89 -4.73 -15.53 12.66
C VAL A 89 -4.24 -14.68 13.82
N LEU A 90 -2.98 -14.23 13.75
CA LEU A 90 -2.40 -13.36 14.78
C LEU A 90 -3.13 -12.02 14.86
N GLY A 91 -3.46 -11.41 13.71
CA GLY A 91 -4.20 -10.14 13.64
C GLY A 91 -5.62 -10.25 14.23
N ILE A 92 -6.34 -11.32 13.91
CA ILE A 92 -7.67 -11.59 14.50
C ILE A 92 -7.54 -11.82 16.01
N PHE A 93 -6.59 -12.63 16.44
CA PHE A 93 -6.35 -12.89 17.86
C PHE A 93 -6.05 -11.60 18.63
N LEU A 94 -5.13 -10.76 18.13
CA LEU A 94 -4.82 -9.48 18.76
C LEU A 94 -6.01 -8.51 18.70
N GLY A 95 -6.75 -8.48 17.59
CA GLY A 95 -7.93 -7.64 17.43
C GLY A 95 -9.06 -8.02 18.41
N THR A 96 -9.23 -9.31 18.68
CA THR A 96 -10.24 -9.78 19.65
C THR A 96 -9.80 -9.61 21.11
N VAL A 97 -8.49 -9.72 21.40
CA VAL A 97 -7.96 -9.57 22.76
C VAL A 97 -7.84 -8.09 23.17
N LEU A 98 -7.40 -7.24 22.24
CA LEU A 98 -7.16 -5.82 22.51
C LEU A 98 -8.40 -4.95 22.30
N GLU A 99 -9.41 -5.47 21.58
CA GLU A 99 -10.64 -4.74 21.24
C GLU A 99 -10.40 -3.25 20.90
N PRO A 100 -9.54 -2.93 19.92
CA PRO A 100 -9.08 -1.56 19.68
C PRO A 100 -10.17 -0.59 19.21
N GLY A 101 -11.42 -1.03 19.12
CA GLY A 101 -12.60 -0.23 18.79
C GLY A 101 -13.63 -0.14 19.91
N ALA A 102 -13.38 -0.71 21.08
CA ALA A 102 -14.30 -0.66 22.20
C ALA A 102 -14.43 0.78 22.72
N GLY A 103 -15.58 1.42 22.43
CA GLY A 103 -15.88 2.80 22.87
C GLY A 103 -15.88 3.85 21.77
N VAL A 104 -15.65 3.49 20.50
CA VAL A 104 -15.85 4.41 19.37
C VAL A 104 -17.32 4.48 19.03
N ASN A 105 -18.03 5.50 19.53
CA ASN A 105 -19.31 5.89 18.96
C ASN A 105 -19.06 6.51 17.60
N MET A 106 -19.16 5.73 16.52
CA MET A 106 -19.25 6.31 15.19
C MET A 106 -20.59 7.06 15.11
N PRO A 107 -20.59 8.39 14.92
CA PRO A 107 -21.82 9.10 14.65
C PRO A 107 -22.27 8.75 13.22
N GLY A 108 -23.22 7.88 13.11
CA GLY A 108 -23.77 7.46 11.84
C GLY A 108 -24.47 6.13 12.00
N GLU A 109 -25.79 6.17 11.97
CA GLU A 109 -26.64 4.99 11.87
C GLU A 109 -26.12 4.07 10.78
N GLY A 110 -25.74 2.85 11.20
CA GLY A 110 -25.68 1.72 10.27
C GLY A 110 -24.73 1.91 9.08
N VAL A 111 -23.42 2.13 9.31
CA VAL A 111 -22.47 1.49 8.43
C VAL A 111 -22.59 -0.01 8.71
N LYS A 112 -23.69 -0.59 8.23
CA LYS A 112 -23.64 -1.97 7.78
C LYS A 112 -22.49 -1.94 6.79
N ALA A 113 -21.27 -2.31 7.24
CA ALA A 113 -20.28 -2.77 6.31
C ALA A 113 -21.06 -3.83 5.53
N ALA A 114 -21.57 -3.44 4.36
CA ALA A 114 -22.05 -4.38 3.40
C ALA A 114 -20.83 -5.24 3.15
N ALA A 115 -20.73 -6.32 3.91
CA ALA A 115 -19.76 -7.36 3.62
C ALA A 115 -20.08 -7.71 2.17
N LYS A 116 -19.33 -7.09 1.23
CA LYS A 116 -19.40 -7.49 -0.17
C LYS A 116 -19.16 -8.98 -0.09
N ALA A 117 -20.21 -9.75 -0.39
CA ALA A 117 -20.10 -11.20 -0.42
C ALA A 117 -18.81 -11.51 -1.18
N ALA A 118 -17.90 -12.23 -0.53
CA ALA A 118 -16.63 -12.57 -1.16
C ALA A 118 -16.95 -13.22 -2.50
N PRO A 119 -16.36 -12.76 -3.62
CA PRO A 119 -16.63 -13.34 -4.92
C PRO A 119 -16.30 -14.84 -4.87
N PRO A 120 -17.02 -15.70 -5.61
CA PRO A 120 -16.72 -17.12 -5.68
C PRO A 120 -15.23 -17.32 -6.03
N ILE A 121 -14.56 -18.25 -5.37
CA ILE A 121 -13.11 -18.50 -5.57
C ILE A 121 -12.79 -18.69 -7.06
N MET A 122 -13.67 -19.37 -7.80
CA MET A 122 -13.51 -19.57 -9.24
C MET A 122 -13.49 -18.25 -10.02
N GLN A 123 -14.35 -17.28 -9.64
CA GLN A 123 -14.35 -15.97 -10.27
C GLN A 123 -13.04 -15.22 -10.00
N VAL A 124 -12.51 -15.31 -8.79
CA VAL A 124 -11.20 -14.72 -8.46
C VAL A 124 -10.10 -15.31 -9.32
N ILE A 125 -10.10 -16.65 -9.55
CA ILE A 125 -9.10 -17.32 -10.39
C ILE A 125 -9.21 -16.86 -11.85
N ILE A 126 -10.42 -16.70 -12.38
CA ILE A 126 -10.65 -16.21 -13.75
C ILE A 126 -10.19 -14.75 -13.87
N ASP A 127 -10.52 -13.92 -12.89
CA ASP A 127 -10.20 -12.48 -12.88
C ASP A 127 -8.70 -12.19 -12.74
N ILE A 128 -7.89 -13.18 -12.34
CA ILE A 128 -6.43 -13.07 -12.32
C ILE A 128 -5.86 -12.89 -13.75
N PHE A 129 -6.49 -13.51 -14.75
CA PHE A 129 -6.04 -13.41 -16.14
C PHE A 129 -6.66 -12.19 -16.81
N PRO A 130 -5.84 -11.20 -17.25
CA PRO A 130 -6.38 -10.01 -17.90
C PRO A 130 -6.93 -10.33 -19.27
N THR A 131 -8.14 -9.86 -19.57
CA THR A 131 -8.68 -9.86 -20.94
C THR A 131 -7.95 -8.84 -21.82
N ASN A 132 -7.45 -7.76 -21.20
CA ASN A 132 -6.63 -6.74 -21.84
C ASN A 132 -5.54 -6.26 -20.86
N ALA A 133 -4.29 -6.50 -21.23
CA ALA A 133 -3.13 -6.14 -20.42
C ALA A 133 -3.00 -4.62 -20.21
N MET A 134 -3.34 -3.82 -21.23
CA MET A 134 -3.26 -2.37 -21.13
C MET A 134 -4.34 -1.82 -20.19
N GLU A 135 -5.53 -2.39 -20.22
CA GLU A 135 -6.62 -2.04 -19.30
C GLU A 135 -6.24 -2.37 -17.85
N ALA A 136 -5.61 -3.51 -17.63
CA ALA A 136 -5.10 -3.89 -16.30
C ALA A 136 -4.09 -2.88 -15.76
N MET A 137 -3.20 -2.38 -16.63
CA MET A 137 -2.23 -1.33 -16.26
C MET A 137 -2.91 0.01 -15.97
N LEU A 138 -3.88 0.43 -16.79
CA LEU A 138 -4.62 1.68 -16.62
C LEU A 138 -5.43 1.69 -15.31
N LYS A 139 -6.06 0.56 -14.98
CA LYS A 139 -6.82 0.37 -13.74
C LYS A 139 -5.93 0.05 -12.52
N ALA A 140 -4.62 -0.08 -12.72
CA ALA A 140 -3.65 -0.50 -11.71
C ALA A 140 -4.06 -1.80 -10.98
N ASN A 141 -4.62 -2.76 -11.73
CA ASN A 141 -4.98 -4.07 -11.20
C ASN A 141 -3.71 -4.92 -11.04
N MET A 142 -3.11 -4.85 -9.85
CA MET A 142 -1.80 -5.45 -9.58
C MET A 142 -1.76 -6.94 -9.87
N LEU A 143 -2.81 -7.67 -9.54
CA LEU A 143 -2.85 -9.12 -9.73
C LEU A 143 -2.75 -9.50 -11.22
N GLN A 144 -3.50 -8.80 -12.07
CA GLN A 144 -3.47 -8.98 -13.52
C GLN A 144 -2.14 -8.52 -14.12
N ILE A 145 -1.56 -7.43 -13.60
CA ILE A 145 -0.24 -6.94 -14.03
C ILE A 145 0.85 -7.97 -13.71
N ILE A 146 0.82 -8.60 -12.53
CA ILE A 146 1.76 -9.65 -12.15
C ILE A 146 1.69 -10.83 -13.13
N VAL A 147 0.48 -11.32 -13.43
CA VAL A 147 0.31 -12.43 -14.36
C VAL A 147 0.78 -12.08 -15.77
N PHE A 148 0.44 -10.89 -16.26
CA PHE A 148 0.93 -10.43 -17.56
C PHE A 148 2.45 -10.29 -17.60
N SER A 149 3.07 -9.78 -16.53
CA SER A 149 4.53 -9.67 -16.40
C SER A 149 5.22 -11.03 -16.46
N LEU A 150 4.63 -12.06 -15.81
CA LEU A 150 5.12 -13.43 -15.87
C LEU A 150 5.11 -13.98 -17.31
N PHE A 151 4.00 -13.83 -18.02
CA PHE A 151 3.90 -14.26 -19.42
C PHE A 151 4.88 -13.52 -20.33
N MET A 152 5.03 -12.21 -20.13
CA MET A 152 5.98 -11.38 -20.88
C MET A 152 7.41 -11.86 -20.62
N GLY A 153 7.81 -12.07 -19.38
CA GLY A 153 9.16 -12.53 -19.03
C GLY A 153 9.45 -13.93 -19.55
N ILE A 154 8.48 -14.87 -19.49
CA ILE A 154 8.59 -16.21 -20.08
C ILE A 154 8.75 -16.10 -21.60
N GLY A 155 7.96 -15.25 -22.26
CA GLY A 155 8.04 -15.02 -23.69
C GLY A 155 9.40 -14.49 -24.14
N ILE A 156 9.95 -13.49 -23.43
CA ILE A 156 11.29 -12.92 -23.69
C ILE A 156 12.35 -14.02 -23.53
N THR A 157 12.28 -14.81 -22.46
CA THR A 157 13.23 -15.90 -22.20
C THR A 157 13.15 -16.98 -23.28
N ALA A 158 11.94 -17.32 -23.75
CA ALA A 158 11.74 -18.33 -24.78
C ALA A 158 12.24 -17.90 -26.16
N VAL A 159 12.12 -16.60 -26.51
CA VAL A 159 12.59 -16.03 -27.78
C VAL A 159 14.13 -15.89 -27.78
N GLY A 160 14.73 -15.68 -26.61
CA GLY A 160 16.18 -15.59 -26.47
C GLY A 160 16.79 -14.32 -27.09
N ASP A 161 17.91 -14.47 -27.85
CA ASP A 161 18.70 -13.34 -28.33
C ASP A 161 17.92 -12.31 -29.16
N ARG A 162 16.92 -12.73 -29.91
CA ARG A 162 16.08 -11.82 -30.70
C ARG A 162 15.28 -10.85 -29.83
N ALA A 163 14.97 -11.23 -28.57
CA ALA A 163 14.24 -10.40 -27.64
C ALA A 163 15.14 -9.53 -26.77
N LYS A 164 16.48 -9.55 -26.97
CA LYS A 164 17.44 -8.80 -26.16
C LYS A 164 17.18 -7.30 -26.13
N ALA A 165 16.73 -6.73 -27.24
CA ALA A 165 16.36 -5.31 -27.31
C ALA A 165 15.19 -5.00 -26.34
N LEU A 166 14.17 -5.87 -26.31
CA LEU A 166 13.01 -5.70 -25.43
C LEU A 166 13.39 -5.90 -23.95
N TYR A 167 14.26 -6.88 -23.67
CA TYR A 167 14.84 -7.06 -22.32
C TYR A 167 15.53 -5.78 -21.83
N ASN A 168 16.41 -5.18 -22.66
CA ASN A 168 17.13 -3.96 -22.30
C ASN A 168 16.18 -2.76 -22.03
N VAL A 169 15.06 -2.68 -22.76
CA VAL A 169 14.03 -1.65 -22.53
C VAL A 169 13.40 -1.82 -21.12
N PHE A 170 13.04 -3.04 -20.75
CA PHE A 170 12.46 -3.29 -19.41
C PHE A 170 13.48 -3.11 -18.30
N ASP A 171 14.74 -3.49 -18.54
CA ASP A 171 15.83 -3.30 -17.59
C ASP A 171 16.07 -1.81 -17.33
N GLY A 172 16.21 -1.02 -18.39
CA GLY A 172 16.31 0.42 -18.27
C GLY A 172 15.09 1.08 -17.61
N LEU A 173 13.87 0.58 -17.93
CA LEU A 173 12.65 1.08 -17.30
C LEU A 173 12.61 0.77 -15.80
N ALA A 174 13.06 -0.40 -15.39
CA ALA A 174 13.16 -0.76 -13.98
C ALA A 174 14.18 0.13 -13.25
N GLU A 175 15.37 0.33 -13.80
CA GLU A 175 16.40 1.20 -13.21
C GLU A 175 15.92 2.65 -13.06
N VAL A 176 15.31 3.21 -14.12
CA VAL A 176 14.74 4.56 -14.08
C VAL A 176 13.65 4.65 -13.02
N SER A 177 12.79 3.65 -12.94
CA SER A 177 11.72 3.60 -11.93
C SER A 177 12.27 3.57 -10.50
N TYR A 178 13.33 2.80 -10.23
CA TYR A 178 14.01 2.82 -8.92
C TYR A 178 14.60 4.19 -8.58
N LYS A 179 15.19 4.88 -9.58
CA LYS A 179 15.69 6.25 -9.39
C LYS A 179 14.57 7.24 -9.06
N ILE A 180 13.43 7.14 -9.75
CA ILE A 180 12.25 7.98 -9.48
C ILE A 180 11.74 7.74 -8.07
N VAL A 181 11.65 6.47 -7.62
CA VAL A 181 11.29 6.15 -6.22
C VAL A 181 12.26 6.83 -5.25
N GLY A 182 13.55 6.80 -5.53
CA GLY A 182 14.55 7.50 -4.72
C GLY A 182 14.28 9.02 -4.62
N PHE A 183 13.87 9.67 -5.71
CA PHE A 183 13.48 11.09 -5.68
C PHE A 183 12.20 11.33 -4.88
N ILE A 184 11.19 10.48 -5.07
CA ILE A 184 9.92 10.56 -4.32
C ILE A 184 10.19 10.39 -2.81
N MET A 185 11.05 9.46 -2.43
CA MET A 185 11.41 9.23 -1.03
C MET A 185 12.12 10.42 -0.38
N ASN A 186 12.83 11.25 -1.14
CA ASN A 186 13.41 12.48 -0.61
C ASN A 186 12.34 13.51 -0.20
N VAL A 187 11.17 13.47 -0.83
CA VAL A 187 10.01 14.34 -0.52
C VAL A 187 9.11 13.73 0.56
N ALA A 188 9.31 12.44 0.90
CA ALA A 188 8.49 11.71 1.87
C ALA A 188 8.33 12.44 3.23
N PRO A 189 9.32 13.11 3.83
CA PRO A 189 9.12 13.84 5.09
C PRO A 189 8.02 14.89 5.01
N ILE A 190 7.95 15.63 3.89
CA ILE A 190 6.91 16.65 3.65
C ILE A 190 5.56 15.98 3.40
N GLY A 191 5.56 14.91 2.62
CA GLY A 191 4.36 14.12 2.33
C GLY A 191 3.74 13.53 3.60
N VAL A 192 4.57 12.94 4.47
CA VAL A 192 4.13 12.37 5.76
C VAL A 192 3.59 13.45 6.69
N PHE A 193 4.26 14.59 6.79
CA PHE A 193 3.74 15.76 7.49
C PHE A 193 2.35 16.15 6.97
N GLY A 194 2.20 16.28 5.64
CA GLY A 194 0.93 16.65 5.00
C GLY A 194 -0.20 15.65 5.19
N LEU A 195 0.11 14.35 5.33
CA LEU A 195 -0.88 13.31 5.57
C LEU A 195 -1.33 13.25 7.03
N ILE A 196 -0.37 13.37 7.97
CA ILE A 196 -0.66 13.14 9.39
C ILE A 196 -1.34 14.34 10.04
N THR A 197 -0.98 15.55 9.65
CA THR A 197 -1.51 16.78 10.26
C THR A 197 -3.04 16.88 10.21
N PRO A 198 -3.72 16.70 9.06
CA PRO A 198 -5.18 16.74 9.01
C PRO A 198 -5.85 15.59 9.78
N VAL A 199 -5.20 14.42 9.84
CA VAL A 199 -5.72 13.25 10.56
C VAL A 199 -5.70 13.49 12.06
N VAL A 200 -4.59 14.03 12.58
CA VAL A 200 -4.44 14.35 14.00
C VAL A 200 -5.35 15.52 14.41
N ALA A 201 -5.47 16.54 13.56
CA ALA A 201 -6.37 17.66 13.81
C ALA A 201 -7.84 17.21 13.90
N ALA A 202 -8.28 16.28 13.01
CA ALA A 202 -9.65 15.80 12.97
C ALA A 202 -10.00 14.85 14.13
N ASN A 203 -9.07 13.97 14.55
CA ASN A 203 -9.35 12.88 15.48
C ASN A 203 -8.70 13.06 16.86
N GLY A 204 -7.90 14.11 17.03
CA GLY A 204 -7.15 14.39 18.25
C GLY A 204 -6.01 13.38 18.51
N PRO A 205 -5.29 13.51 19.65
CA PRO A 205 -4.17 12.64 20.00
C PRO A 205 -4.60 11.18 20.26
N ALA A 206 -5.85 10.94 20.58
CA ALA A 206 -6.39 9.62 20.79
C ALA A 206 -6.27 8.72 19.56
N CYS A 207 -6.29 9.25 18.35
CA CYS A 207 -6.11 8.50 17.09
C CYS A 207 -4.74 7.81 16.99
N LEU A 208 -3.72 8.36 17.63
CA LEU A 208 -2.36 7.80 17.63
C LEU A 208 -2.12 6.84 18.82
N LEU A 209 -2.91 6.97 19.86
CA LEU A 209 -2.76 6.27 21.14
C LEU A 209 -3.97 5.36 21.46
N TYR A 210 -4.72 4.91 20.46
CA TYR A 210 -5.93 4.10 20.66
C TYR A 210 -5.66 2.73 21.31
N THR A 211 -5.04 2.76 22.48
CA THR A 211 -4.87 1.61 23.35
C THR A 211 -5.36 1.88 24.77
N SER A 212 -5.95 3.07 25.08
CA SER A 212 -6.42 3.33 26.44
C SER A 212 -7.70 4.19 26.44
N PRO A 213 -8.82 3.72 27.00
CA PRO A 213 -10.01 4.56 27.19
C PRO A 213 -9.65 5.70 28.13
N SER A 214 -9.84 6.95 27.69
CA SER A 214 -9.60 8.13 28.49
C SER A 214 -10.46 8.08 29.77
N PRO A 215 -9.91 8.43 30.94
CA PRO A 215 -10.71 8.54 32.16
C PRO A 215 -11.90 9.49 32.06
N ARG A 216 -11.88 10.44 31.10
CA ARG A 216 -12.99 11.37 30.82
C ARG A 216 -14.21 10.70 30.20
N ASP A 217 -14.06 9.60 29.47
CA ASP A 217 -15.20 8.91 28.85
C ASP A 217 -16.01 8.13 29.88
N ARG A 218 -15.41 7.73 31.01
CA ARG A 218 -16.13 7.05 32.11
C ARG A 218 -17.09 7.97 32.88
N GLN A 219 -16.92 9.29 32.80
CA GLN A 219 -17.80 10.21 33.53
C GLN A 219 -19.10 10.53 32.80
N LYS A 220 -19.17 10.35 31.47
CA LYS A 220 -20.40 10.60 30.68
C LYS A 220 -21.47 9.51 30.81
N TYR A 221 -21.14 8.35 31.33
CA TYR A 221 -22.09 7.21 31.51
C TYR A 221 -22.64 7.09 32.92
N ARG A 222 -22.49 8.12 33.74
CA ARG A 222 -23.03 8.15 35.14
C ARG A 222 -24.15 9.18 35.38
N MET A 223 -24.87 9.59 34.30
CA MET A 223 -26.10 10.36 34.47
C MET A 223 -27.22 9.69 33.70
#